data_59fe31654aafb36fca0e9f343bbcb29f
#
_entry.id   59fe31654aafb36fca0e9f343bbcb29f
#
_cell.length_a   1.000
_cell.length_b   1.000
_cell.length_c   1.000
_cell.angle_alpha   90.00
_cell.angle_beta   90.00
_cell.angle_gamma   90.00
#
_symmetry.space_group_name_H-M   'P 1'
#
loop_
_entity.id
_entity.type
_entity.pdbx_description
1 polymer ?
#
loop_
_entity_poly.entity_id
_entity_poly.type
_entity_poly.pdbx_seq_one_letter_code
_entity_poly.pdbx_strand_id
1 'polypeptide(L)' 'MKYNFMVTIMRDDDWYVASCIENNIASQGKTRDEALANLQEALELYYEDSDEILRS' A
#
# COMPACT_ATOMS: atom_id res chain seq x y z
N MET A 1 10.64 -10.34 -10.33
CA MET A 1 9.19 -10.42 -10.58
C MET A 1 8.48 -9.14 -10.23
N LYS A 2 7.52 -8.79 -11.02
CA LYS A 2 6.80 -7.55 -10.84
C LYS A 2 5.37 -7.79 -10.44
N TYR A 3 4.88 -6.96 -9.55
CA TYR A 3 3.49 -7.00 -9.14
C TYR A 3 2.77 -5.82 -9.77
N ASN A 4 1.64 -6.11 -10.38
CA ASN A 4 0.78 -5.07 -10.92
C ASN A 4 -0.42 -4.93 -10.02
N PHE A 5 -0.40 -3.89 -9.22
CA PHE A 5 -1.51 -3.62 -8.32
C PHE A 5 -2.30 -2.43 -8.82
N MET A 6 -3.59 -2.52 -8.68
CA MET A 6 -4.45 -1.38 -8.93
C MET A 6 -4.48 -0.52 -7.68
N VAL A 7 -4.01 0.70 -7.81
CA VAL A 7 -3.92 1.62 -6.69
C VAL A 7 -4.75 2.85 -7.02
N THR A 8 -5.59 3.25 -6.07
CA THR A 8 -6.33 4.49 -6.18
C THR A 8 -5.78 5.50 -5.20
N ILE A 9 -5.84 6.76 -5.58
CA ILE A 9 -5.39 7.83 -4.72
C ILE A 9 -6.56 8.82 -4.59
N MET A 10 -6.91 9.08 -3.35
CA MET A 10 -7.99 10.02 -3.05
C MET A 10 -7.47 11.09 -2.11
N ARG A 11 -7.99 12.29 -2.30
CA ARG A 11 -7.67 13.37 -1.41
C ARG A 11 -8.73 13.48 -0.33
N ASP A 12 -8.30 13.56 0.92
CA ASP A 12 -9.18 13.69 2.07
C ASP A 12 -8.68 14.85 2.91
N ASP A 13 -9.31 16.02 2.75
CA ASP A 13 -8.87 17.24 3.43
C ASP A 13 -7.42 17.54 3.07
N ASP A 14 -6.55 17.51 4.06
CA ASP A 14 -5.13 17.81 3.86
C ASP A 14 -4.32 16.56 3.61
N TRP A 15 -4.98 15.42 3.48
CA TRP A 15 -4.30 14.15 3.35
C TRP A 15 -4.63 13.50 2.02
N TYR A 16 -3.75 12.60 1.63
CA TYR A 16 -3.99 11.74 0.49
C TYR A 16 -4.03 10.30 0.97
N VAL A 17 -4.93 9.53 0.41
CA VAL A 17 -5.06 8.13 0.78
C VAL A 17 -4.80 7.30 -0.46
N ALA A 18 -3.83 6.42 -0.37
CA ALA A 18 -3.52 5.46 -1.44
C ALA A 18 -4.04 4.11 -1.01
N SER A 19 -4.80 3.48 -1.89
CA SER A 19 -5.43 2.20 -1.57
C SER A 19 -5.09 1.19 -2.64
N CYS A 20 -4.79 -0.01 -2.21
CA CYS A 20 -4.61 -1.13 -3.12
C CYS A 20 -5.91 -1.92 -3.17
N ILE A 21 -6.47 -2.04 -4.37
CA ILE A 21 -7.78 -2.64 -4.52
C ILE A 21 -7.76 -4.14 -4.26
N GLU A 22 -6.70 -4.80 -4.68
CA GLU A 22 -6.65 -6.25 -4.64
C GLU A 22 -6.60 -6.83 -3.24
N ASN A 23 -6.00 -6.11 -2.30
CA ASN A 23 -5.86 -6.66 -0.96
C ASN A 23 -6.39 -5.72 0.12
N ASN A 24 -7.04 -4.64 -0.27
CA ASN A 24 -7.67 -3.71 0.68
C ASN A 24 -6.68 -3.07 1.64
N ILE A 25 -5.45 -2.93 1.24
CA ILE A 25 -4.47 -2.26 2.05
C ILE A 25 -4.44 -0.80 1.65
N ALA A 26 -4.46 0.08 2.63
CA ALA A 26 -4.46 1.50 2.38
C ALA A 26 -3.47 2.20 3.28
N SER A 27 -2.97 3.32 2.81
CA SER A 27 -2.05 4.12 3.59
C SER A 27 -2.29 5.58 3.24
N GLN A 28 -1.83 6.47 4.08
CA GLN A 28 -2.08 7.88 3.87
C GLN A 28 -0.78 8.68 4.00
N GLY A 29 -0.82 9.88 3.48
CA GLY A 29 0.32 10.78 3.55
C GLY A 29 -0.14 12.18 3.25
N LYS A 30 0.74 13.14 3.47
CA LYS A 30 0.40 14.53 3.22
C LYS A 30 0.53 14.91 1.76
N THR A 31 1.19 14.09 0.97
CA THR A 31 1.28 14.26 -0.46
C THR A 31 0.99 12.93 -1.12
N ARG A 32 0.74 12.99 -2.43
CA ARG A 32 0.54 11.76 -3.18
C ARG A 32 1.75 10.85 -3.09
N ASP A 33 2.92 11.44 -3.25
CA ASP A 33 4.15 10.65 -3.21
C ASP A 33 4.32 9.99 -1.85
N GLU A 34 4.01 10.72 -0.79
CA GLU A 34 4.12 10.17 0.54
C GLU A 34 3.14 9.03 0.76
N ALA A 35 1.90 9.23 0.32
CA ALA A 35 0.89 8.18 0.47
C ALA A 35 1.29 6.93 -0.30
N LEU A 36 1.82 7.11 -1.51
CA LEU A 36 2.24 5.97 -2.31
C LEU A 36 3.44 5.26 -1.69
N ALA A 37 4.39 6.02 -1.17
CA ALA A 37 5.54 5.42 -0.54
C ALA A 37 5.14 4.64 0.70
N ASN A 38 4.22 5.20 1.48
CA ASN A 38 3.73 4.51 2.66
C ASN A 38 2.97 3.24 2.30
N LEU A 39 2.19 3.30 1.22
CA LEU A 39 1.47 2.13 0.77
C LEU A 39 2.43 1.06 0.31
N GLN A 40 3.45 1.45 -0.42
CA GLN A 40 4.44 0.48 -0.89
C GLN A 40 5.11 -0.22 0.27
N GLU A 41 5.44 0.52 1.30
CA GLU A 41 6.05 -0.06 2.48
C GLU A 41 5.09 -1.03 3.16
N ALA A 42 3.82 -0.66 3.26
CA ALA A 42 2.83 -1.52 3.86
C ALA A 42 2.66 -2.81 3.06
N LEU A 43 2.69 -2.71 1.74
CA LEU A 43 2.56 -3.88 0.90
C LEU A 43 3.75 -4.81 1.06
N GLU A 44 4.93 -4.24 1.17
CA GLU A 44 6.13 -5.05 1.36
C GLU A 44 6.06 -5.83 2.66
N LEU A 45 5.63 -5.17 3.72
CA LEU A 45 5.50 -5.83 5.00
C LEU A 45 4.43 -6.91 4.98
N TYR A 46 3.32 -6.61 4.30
CA TYR A 46 2.23 -7.56 4.21
C TYR A 46 2.69 -8.87 3.54
N TYR A 47 3.37 -8.75 2.43
CA TYR A 47 3.79 -9.93 1.70
C TYR A 47 4.98 -10.61 2.36
N GLU A 48 5.77 -9.85 3.06
CA GLU A 48 6.86 -10.44 3.81
C GLU A 48 6.33 -11.34 4.92
N ASP A 49 5.33 -10.87 5.63
CA ASP A 49 4.69 -11.66 6.67
C ASP A 49 4.07 -12.92 6.12
N SER A 50 3.37 -12.78 5.00
CA SER A 50 2.75 -13.94 4.37
C SER A 50 3.78 -14.98 3.98
N ASP A 51 4.90 -14.51 3.47
CA ASP A 51 5.97 -15.41 3.06
C ASP A 51 6.53 -16.16 4.25
N GLU A 52 6.70 -15.47 5.36
CA GLU A 52 7.18 -16.12 6.57
C GLU A 52 6.23 -17.19 7.05
N ILE A 53 4.95 -16.88 7.03
CA ILE A 53 3.95 -17.84 7.47
C ILE A 53 3.98 -19.08 6.60
N LEU A 54 4.11 -18.89 5.31
CA LEU A 54 4.14 -20.01 4.38
C LEU A 54 5.37 -20.88 4.60
N ARG A 55 6.45 -20.29 5.03
CA ARG A 55 7.65 -21.06 5.28
C ARG A 55 7.57 -21.86 6.56
N SER A 56 6.84 -21.39 7.50
CA SER A 56 6.68 -22.10 8.76
C SER A 56 5.87 -23.35 8.58
#